data_e5cd3d9819340869541d72af48b5ef09
#
_entry.id   e5cd3d9819340869541d72af48b5ef09
#
_cell.length_a   1.000
_cell.length_b   1.000
_cell.length_c   1.000
_cell.angle_alpha   90.00
_cell.angle_beta   90.00
_cell.angle_gamma   90.00
#
_symmetry.space_group_name_H-M   'P 1'
#
loop_
_entity.id
_entity.type
_entity.pdbx_description
1 polymer ?
#
loop_
_entity_poly.entity_id
_entity_poly.type
_entity_poly.pdbx_seq_one_letter_code
_entity_poly.pdbx_strand_id
1 'polypeptide(L)' 'MIILGLNIFHAESSACIIKNGDVVASCEEERFTHIKNFAGFPLNSLQYCLREANINSLNDLDYISINSHPYYN' A
#
# COMPACT_ATOMS: atom_id res chain seq x y z
N MET A 1 10.45 -13.59 -2.11
CA MET A 1 9.66 -12.73 -3.01
C MET A 1 9.01 -11.62 -2.22
N ILE A 2 9.14 -10.40 -2.71
CA ILE A 2 8.60 -9.22 -2.04
C ILE A 2 7.57 -8.59 -2.94
N ILE A 3 6.36 -8.43 -2.43
CA ILE A 3 5.23 -7.89 -3.20
C ILE A 3 4.70 -6.65 -2.48
N LEU A 4 4.55 -5.56 -3.23
CA LEU A 4 3.88 -4.37 -2.74
C LEU A 4 2.44 -4.41 -3.23
N GLY A 5 1.49 -4.36 -2.31
CA GLY A 5 0.08 -4.27 -2.64
C GLY A 5 -0.44 -2.87 -2.39
N LEU A 6 -1.10 -2.29 -3.37
CA LEU A 6 -1.69 -0.96 -3.26
C LEU A 6 -3.18 -1.03 -3.53
N ASN A 7 -3.96 -0.41 -2.67
CA ASN A 7 -5.39 -0.24 -2.87
C ASN A 7 -5.61 1.25 -3.06
N ILE A 8 -5.91 1.66 -4.29
CA ILE A 8 -6.00 3.08 -4.62
C ILE A 8 -7.31 3.38 -5.34
N PHE A 9 -7.72 4.66 -5.26
CA PHE A 9 -8.96 5.14 -5.88
C PHE A 9 -10.21 4.46 -5.34
N HIS A 10 -10.13 4.02 -4.11
CA HIS A 10 -11.25 3.45 -3.37
C HIS A 10 -11.54 4.31 -2.16
N ALA A 11 -12.60 3.97 -1.46
CA ALA A 11 -12.97 4.70 -0.26
C ALA A 11 -11.87 4.64 0.82
N GLU A 12 -10.99 3.65 0.73
CA GLU A 12 -9.92 3.49 1.71
C GLU A 12 -8.63 3.12 1.01
N SER A 13 -7.79 4.12 0.78
CA SER A 13 -6.49 3.88 0.16
C SER A 13 -5.54 3.28 1.18
N SER A 14 -4.78 2.28 0.76
CA SER A 14 -3.87 1.59 1.67
C SER A 14 -2.71 0.96 0.91
N ALA A 15 -1.71 0.53 1.66
CA ALA A 15 -0.56 -0.17 1.12
C ALA A 15 -0.19 -1.32 2.03
N CYS A 16 0.40 -2.35 1.47
CA CYS A 16 0.94 -3.45 2.27
C CYS A 16 2.16 -4.06 1.57
N ILE A 17 3.01 -4.67 2.36
CA ILE A 17 4.18 -5.39 1.86
C ILE A 17 4.05 -6.85 2.28
N ILE A 18 4.16 -7.74 1.32
CA ILE A 18 4.14 -9.18 1.56
C ILE A 18 5.50 -9.73 1.22
N LYS A 19 6.10 -10.43 2.16
CA LYS A 19 7.43 -10.99 2.00
C LYS A 19 7.36 -12.49 2.24
N ASN A 20 7.64 -13.26 1.20
CA ASN A 20 7.62 -14.73 1.26
C ASN A 20 6.30 -15.28 1.81
N GLY A 21 5.20 -14.64 1.40
CA GLY A 21 3.87 -15.09 1.78
C GLY A 21 3.31 -14.48 3.05
N ASP A 22 4.11 -13.71 3.79
CA ASP A 22 3.68 -13.09 5.04
C ASP A 22 3.52 -11.58 4.88
N VAL A 23 2.47 -11.03 5.45
CA VAL A 23 2.29 -9.58 5.48
C VAL A 23 3.22 -9.03 6.55
N VAL A 24 4.24 -8.27 6.13
CA VAL A 24 5.21 -7.71 7.05
C VAL A 24 4.94 -6.25 7.40
N ALA A 25 4.13 -5.56 6.60
CA ALA A 25 3.75 -4.19 6.87
C ALA A 25 2.45 -3.88 6.17
N SER A 26 1.58 -3.11 6.79
CA SER A 26 0.35 -2.64 6.15
C SER A 26 -0.10 -1.37 6.85
N CYS A 27 -0.75 -0.49 6.10
CA CYS A 27 -1.23 0.76 6.67
C CYS A 27 -2.26 1.41 5.75
N GLU A 28 -3.23 2.06 6.36
CA GLU A 28 -4.23 2.82 5.63
C GLU A 28 -3.83 4.28 5.58
N GLU A 29 -4.08 4.94 4.45
CA GLU A 29 -3.68 6.32 4.26
C GLU A 29 -4.43 7.26 5.21
N GLU A 30 -5.62 6.90 5.61
CA GLU A 30 -6.40 7.69 6.57
C GLU A 30 -5.62 7.96 7.85
N ARG A 31 -4.76 7.04 8.25
CA ARG A 31 -3.94 7.20 9.46
C ARG A 31 -3.07 8.45 9.39
N PHE A 32 -2.64 8.83 8.19
CA PHE A 32 -1.77 9.98 7.99
C PHE A 32 -2.53 11.24 7.62
N THR A 33 -3.55 11.11 6.80
CA THR A 33 -4.29 12.27 6.30
C THR A 33 -5.40 12.71 7.23
N HIS A 34 -5.90 11.79 8.06
CA HIS A 34 -7.06 12.01 8.92
C HIS A 34 -8.31 12.35 8.11
N ILE A 35 -8.31 11.98 6.85
CA ILE A 35 -9.47 12.15 5.98
C ILE A 35 -10.13 10.80 5.82
N LYS A 36 -11.33 10.68 6.38
CA LYS A 36 -12.05 9.43 6.32
C LYS A 36 -12.40 9.09 4.88
N ASN A 37 -12.20 7.82 4.53
CA ASN A 37 -12.45 7.33 3.18
C ASN A 37 -11.62 8.04 2.13
N PHE A 38 -10.36 8.34 2.48
CA PHE A 38 -9.43 8.96 1.54
C PHE A 38 -9.22 8.03 0.35
N ALA A 39 -9.44 8.52 -0.85
CA ALA A 39 -9.38 7.73 -2.07
C ALA A 39 -8.23 8.11 -3.00
N GLY A 40 -7.31 8.95 -2.55
CA GLY A 40 -6.15 9.34 -3.35
C GLY A 40 -5.06 8.26 -3.33
N PHE A 41 -3.91 8.57 -3.90
CA PHE A 41 -2.78 7.65 -3.88
C PHE A 41 -2.24 7.54 -2.45
N PRO A 42 -2.01 6.32 -1.94
CA PRO A 42 -1.58 6.14 -0.54
C PRO A 42 -0.08 6.32 -0.38
N LEU A 43 0.42 7.53 -0.64
CA LEU A 43 1.85 7.81 -0.61
C LEU A 43 2.47 7.61 0.77
N ASN A 44 1.80 8.12 1.80
CA ASN A 44 2.35 8.00 3.16
C ASN A 44 2.34 6.55 3.63
N SER A 45 1.29 5.81 3.29
CA SER A 45 1.21 4.39 3.62
C SER A 45 2.30 3.60 2.91
N LEU A 46 2.55 3.92 1.65
CA LEU A 46 3.61 3.28 0.87
C LEU A 46 4.96 3.51 1.54
N GLN A 47 5.26 4.77 1.87
CA GLN A 47 6.54 5.09 2.50
C GLN A 47 6.69 4.41 3.86
N TYR A 48 5.60 4.38 4.63
CA TYR A 48 5.60 3.72 5.94
C TYR A 48 5.89 2.23 5.77
N CYS A 49 5.22 1.58 4.84
CA CYS A 49 5.40 0.15 4.64
C CYS A 49 6.80 -0.21 4.16
N LEU A 50 7.35 0.59 3.25
CA LEU A 50 8.71 0.36 2.78
C LEU A 50 9.71 0.47 3.93
N ARG A 51 9.54 1.48 4.78
CA ARG A 51 10.41 1.67 5.92
C ARG A 51 10.29 0.54 6.93
N GLU A 52 9.07 0.12 7.24
CA GLU A 52 8.84 -0.96 8.19
C GLU A 52 9.38 -2.29 7.70
N ALA A 53 9.38 -2.51 6.39
CA ALA A 53 9.90 -3.74 5.79
C ALA A 53 11.38 -3.64 5.48
N ASN A 54 12.04 -2.54 5.82
CA ASN A 54 13.46 -2.29 5.55
C ASN A 54 13.79 -2.36 4.06
N ILE A 55 12.90 -1.83 3.24
CA ILE A 55 13.11 -1.80 1.79
C ILE A 55 13.57 -0.40 1.42
N ASN A 56 14.78 -0.29 0.88
CA ASN A 56 15.39 0.99 0.57
C ASN A 56 15.14 1.47 -0.87
N SER A 57 14.70 0.57 -1.72
CA SER A 57 14.49 0.92 -3.13
C SER A 57 13.34 0.12 -3.70
N LEU A 58 12.57 0.74 -4.58
CA LEU A 58 11.49 0.03 -5.26
C LEU A 58 12.04 -1.10 -6.14
N ASN A 59 13.32 -1.04 -6.50
CA ASN A 59 13.97 -2.11 -7.28
C ASN A 59 14.07 -3.40 -6.49
N ASP A 60 13.92 -3.34 -5.17
CA ASP A 60 13.97 -4.54 -4.33
C ASP A 60 12.64 -5.30 -4.34
N LEU A 61 11.60 -4.70 -4.91
CA LEU A 61 10.30 -5.35 -5.02
C LEU A 61 10.26 -6.27 -6.23
N ASP A 62 9.69 -7.44 -6.06
CA ASP A 62 9.52 -8.39 -7.16
C ASP A 62 8.26 -8.08 -7.96
N TYR A 63 7.19 -7.69 -7.28
CA TYR A 63 5.93 -7.37 -7.92
C TYR A 63 5.25 -6.21 -7.24
N ILE A 64 4.47 -5.47 -8.02
CA ILE A 64 3.58 -4.44 -7.51
C ILE A 64 2.18 -4.81 -7.97
N SER A 65 1.29 -5.02 -7.01
CA SER A 65 -0.10 -5.36 -7.30
C SER A 65 -0.96 -4.16 -6.95
N ILE A 66 -1.75 -3.69 -7.90
CA ILE A 66 -2.60 -2.54 -7.71
C ILE A 66 -4.05 -2.96 -7.82
N ASN A 67 -4.81 -2.71 -6.76
CA ASN A 67 -6.24 -2.93 -6.75
C ASN A 67 -6.91 -1.58 -6.89
N SER A 68 -7.42 -1.33 -8.08
CA SER A 68 -8.01 -0.04 -8.41
C SER A 68 -9.16 -0.27 -9.36
N HIS A 69 -10.28 -0.71 -8.83
CA HIS A 69 -11.42 -0.98 -9.71
C HIS A 69 -12.53 0.02 -9.46
N PRO A 70 -13.33 0.29 -10.47
CA PRO A 70 -14.46 1.20 -10.33
C PRO A 70 -15.45 0.66 -9.32
N TYR A 71 -16.03 1.54 -8.54
CA TYR A 71 -16.94 1.13 -7.50
C TYR A 71 -18.27 0.60 -8.01
N TYR A 72 -18.51 0.70 -9.29
CA TYR A 72 -19.72 0.12 -9.89
C TYR A 72 -19.50 -1.28 -10.43
N ASN A 73 -18.33 -1.78 -10.23
CA ASN A 73 -18.04 -3.17 -10.58
C ASN A 73 -18.39 -4.07 -9.43
#